data_b5cfd6e2867ba97c494c1b6aaac7dc12
#
_entry.id   b5cfd6e2867ba97c494c1b6aaac7dc12
#
_cell.length_a   1.000
_cell.length_b   1.000
_cell.length_c   1.000
_cell.angle_alpha   90.00
_cell.angle_beta   90.00
_cell.angle_gamma   90.00
#
_symmetry.space_group_name_H-M   'P 1'
#
loop_
_entity.id
_entity.type
_entity.pdbx_description
1 polymer ?
#
loop_
_entity_poly.entity_id
_entity_poly.type
_entity_poly.pdbx_seq_one_letter_code
_entity_poly.pdbx_strand_id
1 'polypeptide(L)'
;MALDEKIYELRREKLKQIEALGQPAYPHKYEFTHTLPQVLSDYSDKTAEQLEAPRVNLRVAGRIMAIRLMGKAGFAHLQQSGQRLQIYVKKDAVGDKGFELYKLLDLGDHIGVSGYLFRTRTGELSVHVDEITFLSKDLLPLPEKWHGLTDVELRYRQRYLDLIMNPEVREVF
;
A
#
# COMPACT_ATOMS: atom_id res chain seq x y z
N MET A 1 5.36 -10.39 28.17
CA MET A 1 4.97 -10.45 26.75
C MET A 1 5.96 -9.63 25.94
N ALA A 2 6.61 -10.24 24.96
CA ALA A 2 7.53 -9.55 24.07
C ALA A 2 6.81 -8.47 23.27
N LEU A 3 7.54 -7.44 22.81
CA LEU A 3 6.97 -6.36 21.99
C LEU A 3 6.28 -6.90 20.72
N ASP A 4 6.92 -7.86 20.08
CA ASP A 4 6.39 -8.49 18.85
C ASP A 4 5.08 -9.22 19.08
N GLU A 5 4.91 -9.87 20.25
CA GLU A 5 3.64 -10.52 20.60
C GLU A 5 2.51 -9.51 20.79
N LYS A 6 2.80 -8.35 21.41
CA LYS A 6 1.81 -7.27 21.55
C LYS A 6 1.38 -6.71 20.21
N ILE A 7 2.33 -6.48 19.32
CA ILE A 7 2.05 -5.98 17.97
C ILE A 7 1.23 -7.00 17.19
N TYR A 8 1.59 -8.27 17.27
CA TYR A 8 0.86 -9.37 16.64
C TYR A 8 -0.60 -9.40 17.09
N GLU A 9 -0.86 -9.34 18.40
CA GLU A 9 -2.22 -9.35 18.94
C GLU A 9 -3.02 -8.11 18.53
N LEU A 10 -2.40 -6.92 18.52
CA LEU A 10 -3.04 -5.69 18.04
C LEU A 10 -3.42 -5.80 16.57
N ARG A 11 -2.55 -6.34 15.74
CA ARG A 11 -2.81 -6.51 14.30
C ARG A 11 -3.86 -7.58 14.03
N ARG A 12 -3.88 -8.64 14.82
CA ARG A 12 -4.97 -9.64 14.78
C ARG A 12 -6.32 -9.03 15.12
N GLU A 13 -6.38 -8.18 16.12
CA GLU A 13 -7.61 -7.48 16.49
C GLU A 13 -8.07 -6.53 15.37
N LYS A 14 -7.15 -5.79 14.78
CA LYS A 14 -7.45 -4.96 13.60
C LYS A 14 -8.00 -5.80 12.43
N LEU A 15 -7.46 -7.00 12.21
CA LEU A 15 -7.96 -7.90 11.18
C LEU A 15 -9.43 -8.27 11.41
N LYS A 16 -9.81 -8.57 12.66
CA LYS A 16 -11.21 -8.84 13.03
C LYS A 16 -12.11 -7.61 12.76
N GLN A 17 -11.62 -6.42 13.08
CA GLN A 17 -12.34 -5.17 12.81
C GLN A 17 -12.51 -4.94 11.30
N ILE A 18 -11.51 -5.27 10.49
CA ILE A 18 -11.58 -5.19 9.02
C ILE A 18 -12.65 -6.16 8.50
N GLU A 19 -12.68 -7.39 9.00
CA GLU A 19 -13.73 -8.35 8.64
C GLU A 19 -15.13 -7.86 9.03
N ALA A 20 -15.26 -7.21 10.18
CA ALA A 20 -16.51 -6.61 10.64
C ALA A 20 -17.00 -5.47 9.74
N LEU A 21 -16.11 -4.82 8.98
CA LEU A 21 -16.48 -3.82 7.95
C LEU A 21 -17.00 -4.47 6.65
N GLY A 22 -17.02 -5.79 6.56
CA GLY A 22 -17.48 -6.52 5.38
C GLY A 22 -16.37 -6.88 4.38
N GLN A 23 -15.11 -6.66 4.75
CA GLN A 23 -13.96 -7.06 3.92
C GLN A 23 -13.53 -8.49 4.27
N PRO A 24 -13.35 -9.38 3.28
CA PRO A 24 -12.72 -10.68 3.53
C PRO A 24 -11.31 -10.52 4.08
N ALA A 25 -10.91 -11.37 5.03
CA ALA A 25 -9.57 -11.31 5.61
C ALA A 25 -8.48 -11.61 4.57
N TYR A 26 -8.73 -12.59 3.71
CA TYR A 26 -7.81 -13.01 2.65
C TYR A 26 -8.61 -13.38 1.40
N PRO A 27 -8.96 -12.40 0.56
CA PRO A 27 -9.68 -12.70 -0.68
C PRO A 27 -8.82 -13.51 -1.64
N HIS A 28 -9.45 -14.41 -2.38
CA HIS A 28 -8.74 -15.29 -3.32
C HIS A 28 -8.19 -14.56 -4.53
N LYS A 29 -8.80 -13.44 -4.91
CA LYS A 29 -8.46 -12.72 -6.14
C LYS A 29 -8.79 -11.24 -6.01
N TYR A 30 -7.98 -10.42 -6.66
CA TYR A 30 -8.25 -9.01 -6.90
C TYR A 30 -8.06 -8.71 -8.38
N GLU A 31 -9.08 -8.17 -9.02
CA GLU A 31 -9.02 -7.76 -10.43
C GLU A 31 -8.35 -6.40 -10.53
N PHE A 32 -7.13 -6.36 -11.03
CA PHE A 32 -6.40 -5.13 -11.30
C PHE A 32 -6.32 -4.85 -12.81
N THR A 33 -6.17 -3.60 -13.19
CA THR A 33 -6.04 -3.17 -14.60
C THR A 33 -4.58 -2.97 -14.98
N HIS A 34 -3.76 -2.51 -14.05
CA HIS A 34 -2.35 -2.16 -14.24
C HIS A 34 -1.51 -2.66 -13.06
N THR A 35 -0.29 -3.04 -13.33
CA THR A 35 0.74 -3.16 -12.28
C THR A 35 1.32 -1.77 -11.98
N LEU A 36 1.93 -1.59 -10.81
CA LEU A 36 2.57 -0.30 -10.48
C LEU A 36 3.69 0.05 -11.46
N PRO A 37 4.57 -0.89 -11.89
CA PRO A 37 5.54 -0.60 -12.93
C PRO A 37 4.92 -0.12 -14.25
N GLN A 38 3.80 -0.71 -14.67
CA GLN A 38 3.08 -0.25 -15.88
C GLN A 38 2.57 1.18 -15.72
N VAL A 39 1.97 1.52 -14.58
CA VAL A 39 1.50 2.89 -14.33
C VAL A 39 2.65 3.89 -14.42
N LEU A 40 3.77 3.58 -13.79
CA LEU A 40 4.94 4.48 -13.81
C LEU A 40 5.55 4.60 -15.21
N SER A 41 5.63 3.48 -15.95
CA SER A 41 6.13 3.48 -17.33
C SER A 41 5.27 4.32 -18.26
N ASP A 42 3.94 4.20 -18.14
CA ASP A 42 3.01 4.80 -19.10
C ASP A 42 2.65 6.26 -18.76
N TYR A 43 2.73 6.66 -17.49
CA TYR A 43 2.17 7.94 -17.02
C TYR A 43 3.14 8.83 -16.24
N SER A 44 4.37 8.39 -15.94
CA SER A 44 5.31 9.19 -15.15
C SER A 44 5.72 10.50 -15.82
N ASP A 45 5.65 10.58 -17.15
CA ASP A 45 5.96 11.76 -17.96
C ASP A 45 4.74 12.64 -18.28
N LYS A 46 3.53 12.22 -17.89
CA LYS A 46 2.30 12.96 -18.18
C LYS A 46 2.09 14.12 -17.22
N THR A 47 1.65 15.25 -17.76
CA THR A 47 1.30 16.43 -16.97
C THR A 47 -0.04 16.26 -16.28
N ALA A 48 -0.35 17.14 -15.32
CA ALA A 48 -1.64 17.13 -14.63
C ALA A 48 -2.81 17.25 -15.62
N GLU A 49 -2.70 18.14 -16.59
CA GLU A 49 -3.72 18.37 -17.63
C GLU A 49 -3.92 17.13 -18.51
N GLN A 50 -2.82 16.45 -18.87
CA GLN A 50 -2.89 15.22 -19.69
C GLN A 50 -3.56 14.06 -18.92
N LEU A 51 -3.50 14.04 -17.59
CA LEU A 51 -4.15 13.04 -16.77
C LEU A 51 -5.64 13.32 -16.52
N GLU A 52 -6.09 14.57 -16.72
CA GLU A 52 -7.49 14.96 -16.53
C GLU A 52 -8.35 14.71 -17.77
N ALA A 53 -7.78 14.83 -18.97
CA ALA A 53 -8.53 14.73 -20.21
C ALA A 53 -7.80 13.89 -21.27
N PRO A 54 -8.13 12.58 -21.41
CA PRO A 54 -9.14 11.83 -20.65
C PRO A 54 -8.66 11.42 -19.27
N ARG A 55 -9.58 11.30 -18.32
CA ARG A 55 -9.29 10.79 -16.98
C ARG A 55 -8.84 9.34 -17.08
N VAL A 56 -7.73 9.02 -16.40
CA VAL A 56 -7.16 7.68 -16.37
C VAL A 56 -7.68 6.94 -15.14
N ASN A 57 -8.67 6.10 -15.33
CA ASN A 57 -9.20 5.24 -14.29
C ASN A 57 -8.43 3.92 -14.27
N LEU A 58 -8.11 3.45 -13.07
CA LEU A 58 -7.33 2.22 -12.91
C LEU A 58 -7.64 1.50 -11.59
N ARG A 59 -7.22 0.24 -11.55
CA ARG A 59 -7.23 -0.58 -10.36
C ARG A 59 -5.83 -1.16 -10.20
N VAL A 60 -5.22 -0.88 -9.06
CA VAL A 60 -3.86 -1.34 -8.74
C VAL A 60 -3.81 -1.97 -7.35
N ALA A 61 -2.80 -2.77 -7.10
CA ALA A 61 -2.58 -3.39 -5.81
C ALA A 61 -1.09 -3.27 -5.43
N GLY A 62 -0.83 -3.29 -4.14
CA GLY A 62 0.55 -3.25 -3.65
C GLY A 62 0.63 -3.35 -2.14
N ARG A 63 1.86 -3.42 -1.66
CA ARG A 63 2.19 -3.42 -0.24
C ARG A 63 2.33 -1.98 0.26
N ILE A 64 1.72 -1.68 1.39
CA ILE A 64 1.86 -0.37 2.03
C ILE A 64 3.26 -0.25 2.64
N MET A 65 4.06 0.69 2.15
CA MET A 65 5.40 0.98 2.65
C MET A 65 5.50 2.30 3.40
N ALA A 66 4.51 3.17 3.25
CA ALA A 66 4.36 4.40 4.02
C ALA A 66 2.86 4.72 4.11
N ILE A 67 2.44 5.26 5.24
CA ILE A 67 1.05 5.65 5.46
C ILE A 67 0.99 6.84 6.40
N ARG A 68 0.16 7.82 6.06
CA ARG A 68 -0.09 9.01 6.88
C ARG A 68 -1.58 9.32 6.90
N LEU A 69 -2.07 9.70 8.07
CA LEU A 69 -3.43 10.16 8.28
C LEU A 69 -3.41 11.65 8.63
N MET A 70 -4.21 12.45 7.95
CA MET A 70 -4.33 13.89 8.15
C MET A 70 -5.80 14.29 8.18
N GLY A 71 -6.41 14.27 9.39
CA GLY A 71 -7.83 14.58 9.54
C GLY A 71 -8.73 13.60 8.76
N LYS A 72 -9.42 14.09 7.73
CA LYS A 72 -10.32 13.29 6.88
C LYS A 72 -9.69 12.82 5.58
N ALA A 73 -8.38 12.88 5.49
CA ALA A 73 -7.62 12.44 4.32
C ALA A 73 -6.32 11.76 4.74
N GLY A 74 -5.67 11.11 3.80
CA GLY A 74 -4.38 10.49 4.04
C GLY A 74 -3.64 10.20 2.75
N PHE A 75 -2.33 10.01 2.88
CA PHE A 75 -1.45 9.56 1.82
C PHE A 75 -0.80 8.25 2.22
N ALA A 76 -0.61 7.39 1.25
CA ALA A 76 0.16 6.17 1.44
C ALA A 76 0.99 5.88 0.18
N HIS A 77 2.04 5.08 0.34
CA HIS A 77 2.81 4.58 -0.79
C HIS A 77 2.61 3.07 -0.90
N LEU A 78 2.18 2.62 -2.07
CA LEU A 78 2.11 1.21 -2.42
C LEU A 78 3.39 0.82 -3.15
N GLN A 79 3.88 -0.38 -2.88
CA GLN A 79 5.06 -0.95 -3.55
C GLN A 79 4.69 -2.26 -4.23
N GLN A 80 5.15 -2.42 -5.46
CA GLN A 80 5.10 -3.65 -6.22
C GLN A 80 6.34 -3.74 -7.10
N SER A 81 6.99 -4.90 -7.11
CA SER A 81 8.22 -5.12 -7.89
C SER A 81 9.30 -4.06 -7.68
N GLY A 82 9.44 -3.59 -6.43
CA GLY A 82 10.41 -2.57 -6.06
C GLY A 82 10.04 -1.14 -6.42
N GLN A 83 8.96 -0.90 -7.15
CA GLN A 83 8.50 0.42 -7.54
C GLN A 83 7.35 0.90 -6.66
N ARG A 84 7.27 2.20 -6.43
CA ARG A 84 6.30 2.82 -5.53
C ARG A 84 5.39 3.79 -6.27
N LEU A 85 4.12 3.80 -5.86
CA LEU A 85 3.12 4.75 -6.33
C LEU A 85 2.38 5.31 -5.11
N GLN A 86 2.24 6.64 -5.06
CA GLN A 86 1.47 7.29 -4.02
C GLN A 86 -0.02 7.13 -4.27
N ILE A 87 -0.76 6.96 -3.19
CA ILE A 87 -2.22 7.01 -3.21
C ILE A 87 -2.70 8.13 -2.29
N TYR A 88 -3.81 8.76 -2.65
CA TYR A 88 -4.50 9.76 -1.86
C TYR A 88 -5.89 9.27 -1.51
N VAL A 89 -6.17 9.16 -0.22
CA VAL A 89 -7.44 8.68 0.33
C VAL A 89 -8.17 9.84 1.00
N LYS A 90 -9.37 10.13 0.56
CA LYS A 90 -10.23 11.16 1.13
C LYS A 90 -11.53 10.52 1.60
N LYS A 91 -11.96 10.82 2.83
CA LYS A 91 -13.17 10.25 3.43
C LYS A 91 -14.40 10.42 2.55
N ASP A 92 -14.56 11.61 1.95
CA ASP A 92 -15.71 11.92 1.10
C ASP A 92 -15.75 11.05 -0.17
N ALA A 93 -14.59 10.60 -0.67
CA ALA A 93 -14.51 9.75 -1.87
C ALA A 93 -14.69 8.27 -1.54
N VAL A 94 -14.04 7.77 -0.49
CA VAL A 94 -14.09 6.34 -0.13
C VAL A 94 -15.26 5.98 0.77
N GLY A 95 -15.94 6.96 1.34
CA GLY A 95 -17.04 6.77 2.28
C GLY A 95 -16.55 6.43 3.69
N ASP A 96 -17.52 6.32 4.62
CA ASP A 96 -17.21 6.07 6.03
C ASP A 96 -16.54 4.71 6.25
N LYS A 97 -17.04 3.64 5.63
CA LYS A 97 -16.46 2.30 5.75
C LYS A 97 -15.07 2.22 5.13
N GLY A 98 -14.88 2.81 3.96
CA GLY A 98 -13.57 2.87 3.31
C GLY A 98 -12.55 3.64 4.13
N PHE A 99 -12.95 4.72 4.77
CA PHE A 99 -12.06 5.50 5.62
C PHE A 99 -11.76 4.80 6.96
N GLU A 100 -12.75 4.10 7.54
CA GLU A 100 -12.52 3.24 8.71
C GLU A 100 -11.54 2.11 8.38
N LEU A 101 -11.65 1.48 7.21
CA LEU A 101 -10.67 0.51 6.72
C LEU A 101 -9.28 1.14 6.64
N TYR A 102 -9.16 2.32 6.04
CA TYR A 102 -7.87 3.02 5.92
C TYR A 102 -7.19 3.24 7.26
N LYS A 103 -7.95 3.61 8.30
CA LYS A 103 -7.42 3.80 9.66
C LYS A 103 -6.94 2.51 10.33
N LEU A 104 -7.41 1.36 9.88
CA LEU A 104 -7.03 0.05 10.40
C LEU A 104 -5.81 -0.56 9.71
N LEU A 105 -5.33 0.06 8.63
CA LEU A 105 -4.18 -0.43 7.87
C LEU A 105 -2.87 -0.15 8.59
N ASP A 106 -1.93 -1.05 8.42
CA ASP A 106 -0.57 -0.94 8.95
C ASP A 106 0.46 -1.06 7.82
N LEU A 107 1.70 -0.64 8.09
CA LEU A 107 2.82 -0.87 7.18
C LEU A 107 2.99 -2.36 6.91
N GLY A 108 3.18 -2.72 5.66
CA GLY A 108 3.32 -4.10 5.22
C GLY A 108 2.02 -4.75 4.73
N ASP A 109 0.86 -4.19 5.05
CA ASP A 109 -0.41 -4.69 4.56
C ASP A 109 -0.49 -4.60 3.03
N HIS A 110 -1.19 -5.55 2.40
CA HIS A 110 -1.53 -5.47 0.98
C HIS A 110 -2.95 -4.97 0.80
N ILE A 111 -3.10 -4.00 -0.07
CA ILE A 111 -4.41 -3.48 -0.48
C ILE A 111 -4.49 -3.35 -1.99
N GLY A 112 -5.73 -3.40 -2.50
CA GLY A 112 -6.08 -2.94 -3.82
C GLY A 112 -6.82 -1.62 -3.74
N VAL A 113 -6.60 -0.74 -4.70
CA VAL A 113 -7.30 0.53 -4.81
C VAL A 113 -7.83 0.74 -6.21
N SER A 114 -9.01 1.33 -6.29
CA SER A 114 -9.65 1.76 -7.53
C SER A 114 -9.78 3.27 -7.48
N GLY A 115 -9.50 3.94 -8.58
CA GLY A 115 -9.57 5.39 -8.66
C GLY A 115 -8.99 5.92 -9.97
N TYR A 116 -8.48 7.14 -9.92
CA TYR A 116 -7.92 7.81 -11.09
C TYR A 116 -6.58 8.48 -10.79
N LEU A 117 -5.73 8.57 -11.82
CA LEU A 117 -4.44 9.23 -11.73
C LEU A 117 -4.58 10.75 -11.71
N PHE A 118 -3.76 11.39 -10.89
CA PHE A 118 -3.62 12.85 -10.85
C PHE A 118 -2.22 13.23 -10.38
N ARG A 119 -1.88 14.50 -10.48
CA ARG A 119 -0.68 15.07 -9.88
C ARG A 119 -1.04 15.88 -8.66
N THR A 120 -0.31 15.68 -7.56
CA THR A 120 -0.44 16.53 -6.37
C THR A 120 0.10 17.93 -6.63
N ARG A 121 -0.11 18.87 -5.72
CA ARG A 121 0.45 20.22 -5.81
C ARG A 121 1.98 20.23 -5.93
N THR A 122 2.64 19.25 -5.34
CA THR A 122 4.10 19.08 -5.42
C THR A 122 4.54 18.35 -6.68
N GLY A 123 3.60 17.94 -7.53
CA GLY A 123 3.87 17.27 -8.79
C GLY A 123 4.00 15.76 -8.72
N GLU A 124 3.74 15.13 -7.57
CA GLU A 124 3.83 13.68 -7.43
C GLU A 124 2.66 12.96 -8.10
N LEU A 125 2.97 11.97 -8.95
CA LEU A 125 1.97 11.11 -9.57
C LEU A 125 1.28 10.26 -8.50
N SER A 126 -0.04 10.33 -8.44
CA SER A 126 -0.81 9.67 -7.39
C SER A 126 -2.13 9.13 -7.91
N VAL A 127 -2.69 8.16 -7.19
CA VAL A 127 -4.05 7.67 -7.42
C VAL A 127 -4.99 8.36 -6.43
N HIS A 128 -6.00 9.06 -6.94
CA HIS A 128 -7.13 9.50 -6.13
C HIS A 128 -8.05 8.30 -5.93
N VAL A 129 -8.14 7.82 -4.70
CA VAL A 129 -8.81 6.55 -4.39
C VAL A 129 -10.31 6.75 -4.21
N ASP A 130 -11.10 5.95 -4.94
CA ASP A 130 -12.55 5.88 -4.79
C ASP A 130 -12.97 4.67 -3.96
N GLU A 131 -12.21 3.58 -4.01
CA GLU A 131 -12.49 2.34 -3.27
C GLU A 131 -11.21 1.66 -2.83
N ILE A 132 -11.20 1.14 -1.60
CA ILE A 132 -10.12 0.34 -1.04
C ILE A 132 -10.61 -1.09 -0.84
N THR A 133 -9.86 -2.06 -1.31
CA THR A 133 -10.07 -3.49 -1.05
C THR A 133 -8.92 -4.03 -0.20
N PHE A 134 -9.24 -4.60 0.94
CA PHE A 134 -8.24 -5.26 1.79
C PHE A 134 -7.84 -6.61 1.18
N LEU A 135 -6.54 -6.89 1.11
CA LEU A 135 -6.03 -8.12 0.51
C LEU A 135 -5.31 -9.03 1.51
N SER A 136 -4.41 -8.50 2.32
CA SER A 136 -3.77 -9.29 3.38
C SER A 136 -3.18 -8.42 4.47
N LYS A 137 -3.17 -8.96 5.69
CA LYS A 137 -2.59 -8.32 6.87
C LYS A 137 -1.15 -8.75 7.07
N ASP A 138 -0.27 -7.80 7.29
CA ASP A 138 1.06 -8.05 7.82
C ASP A 138 0.99 -8.13 9.35
N LEU A 139 1.05 -9.33 9.89
CA LEU A 139 0.85 -9.58 11.32
C LEU A 139 2.10 -9.27 12.15
N LEU A 140 3.29 -9.35 11.54
CA LEU A 140 4.55 -9.00 12.18
C LEU A 140 5.15 -7.77 11.49
N PRO A 141 5.68 -6.79 12.25
CA PRO A 141 6.20 -5.57 11.65
C PRO A 141 7.39 -5.86 10.72
N LEU A 142 7.46 -5.13 9.62
CA LEU A 142 8.65 -5.13 8.78
C LEU A 142 9.82 -4.50 9.54
N PRO A 143 11.09 -4.88 9.24
CA PRO A 143 12.26 -4.25 9.80
C PRO A 143 12.26 -2.73 9.58
N GLU A 144 12.89 -1.99 10.49
CA GLU A 144 12.94 -0.52 10.41
C GLU A 144 13.56 -0.04 9.10
N LYS A 145 12.88 0.86 8.44
CA LYS A 145 13.18 1.37 7.10
C LYS A 145 14.54 2.09 6.99
N TRP A 146 15.01 2.68 8.09
CA TRP A 146 16.18 3.58 8.09
C TRP A 146 17.52 2.87 7.89
N HIS A 147 17.58 1.60 8.25
CA HIS A 147 18.82 0.82 8.19
C HIS A 147 18.76 -0.32 7.18
N GLY A 148 17.61 -0.53 6.52
CA GLY A 148 17.37 -1.73 5.74
C GLY A 148 17.50 -2.97 6.63
N LEU A 149 17.54 -4.14 6.05
CA LEU A 149 17.86 -5.35 6.77
C LEU A 149 19.39 -5.58 6.68
N THR A 150 20.14 -5.16 7.70
CA THR A 150 21.61 -5.21 7.70
C THR A 150 22.18 -6.46 8.35
N ASP A 151 21.43 -7.08 9.27
CA ASP A 151 21.84 -8.31 9.93
C ASP A 151 21.96 -9.45 8.91
N VAL A 152 23.20 -9.92 8.68
CA VAL A 152 23.51 -10.91 7.64
C VAL A 152 22.82 -12.25 7.92
N GLU A 153 22.78 -12.69 9.18
CA GLU A 153 22.13 -13.95 9.53
C GLU A 153 20.63 -13.89 9.31
N LEU A 154 19.99 -12.80 9.71
CA LEU A 154 18.57 -12.57 9.50
C LEU A 154 18.23 -12.52 8.01
N ARG A 155 19.08 -11.86 7.19
CA ARG A 155 18.93 -11.82 5.73
C ARG A 155 18.95 -13.20 5.09
N TYR A 156 19.79 -14.09 5.56
CA TYR A 156 19.88 -15.47 5.06
C TYR A 156 18.72 -16.35 5.57
N ARG A 157 18.35 -16.20 6.84
CA ARG A 157 17.25 -16.99 7.43
C ARG A 157 15.88 -16.56 6.97
N GLN A 158 15.67 -15.25 6.77
CA GLN A 158 14.41 -14.65 6.34
C GLN A 158 14.59 -13.92 5.02
N ARG A 159 14.98 -14.64 3.98
CA ARG A 159 15.27 -14.07 2.65
C ARG A 159 14.11 -13.24 2.10
N TYR A 160 12.88 -13.62 2.40
CA TYR A 160 11.71 -12.86 1.98
C TYR A 160 11.70 -11.42 2.53
N LEU A 161 12.18 -11.19 3.74
CA LEU A 161 12.33 -9.83 4.28
C LEU A 161 13.44 -9.06 3.56
N ASP A 162 14.55 -9.71 3.27
CA ASP A 162 15.66 -9.14 2.52
C ASP A 162 15.22 -8.67 1.13
N LEU A 163 14.43 -9.47 0.43
CA LEU A 163 13.86 -9.12 -0.88
C LEU A 163 12.83 -7.97 -0.83
N ILE A 164 12.16 -7.78 0.29
CA ILE A 164 11.23 -6.66 0.49
C ILE A 164 11.98 -5.37 0.80
N MET A 165 13.00 -5.44 1.65
CA MET A 165 13.65 -4.28 2.25
C MET A 165 14.87 -3.77 1.47
N ASN A 166 15.56 -4.65 0.75
CA ASN A 166 16.81 -4.33 0.04
C ASN A 166 16.63 -4.47 -1.48
N PRO A 167 16.38 -3.37 -2.22
CA PRO A 167 16.14 -3.42 -3.66
C PRO A 167 17.27 -4.06 -4.47
N GLU A 168 18.52 -3.82 -4.09
CA GLU A 168 19.71 -4.36 -4.75
C GLU A 168 19.77 -5.90 -4.69
N VAL A 169 19.24 -6.50 -3.63
CA VAL A 169 19.16 -7.97 -3.50
C VAL A 169 18.15 -8.54 -4.48
N ARG A 170 17.05 -7.82 -4.69
CA ARG A 170 16.03 -8.22 -5.66
C ARG A 170 16.57 -8.29 -7.08
N GLU A 171 17.43 -7.34 -7.47
CA GLU A 171 18.03 -7.32 -8.80
C GLU A 171 18.91 -8.54 -9.08
N VAL A 172 19.57 -9.08 -8.05
CA VAL A 172 20.41 -10.29 -8.17
C VAL A 172 19.55 -11.53 -8.41
N PHE A 173 18.36 -11.60 -7.82
CA PHE A 173 17.43 -12.75 -7.94
C PHE A 173 16.46 -12.59 -9.10
#